data_90d2e6a756c97d049e737a369121b0cb
#
_entry.id   90d2e6a756c97d049e737a369121b0cb
#
_cell.length_a   1.000
_cell.length_b   1.000
_cell.length_c   1.000
_cell.angle_alpha   90.00
_cell.angle_beta   90.00
_cell.angle_gamma   90.00
#
_symmetry.space_group_name_H-M   'P 1'
#
loop_
_entity.id
_entity.type
_entity.pdbx_description
1 polymer ?
#
loop_
_entity_poly.entity_id
_entity_poly.type
_entity_poly.pdbx_seq_one_letter_code
_entity_poly.pdbx_strand_id
1 'polypeptide(L)'
;MFESLTQRLSGTLQRLRGKGRLTEDNIKESLRDVRIALLEADVALPVVMALIERIKVRAVGQEVLTSLSPGQALIKIVHDELAAVMGSEAVDLNLNVPAPAIILIAGLQGAGKTTTVAKLAKFLKEKRKKKVLVVSCDVYRPAAIAQLESLAKQVGVPFFPSLNTDSPVAIVTACLDEARKTYADVVIVDTAGRLAIDAAMMDEIKQLHAAINPTDTLFVVDAMTGQDAANTAKAFSEALPLTGVILTKTDGDARGGAALSVRHITGQPIKFVGVGEKPDGLDVFHPDRAAKRILDMGDVLSLVEQVQSQVDHEKAAKLAEKVAKGKKFDLNDMREQFQQMQNMGGLSGLMDKLPGMAQVPEHVKSQVTGKEMPRMIAIINSMTKKERRNPGLLNGSRRARIARGSGTTPADVNRLLKQYQQMESMMSKLSRGGMKGMMRGMKGMMGGGFPGGFGPR
;
A
#
# COMPACT_ATOMS: atom_id res chain seq x y z
N MET A 1 -2.00 -7.18 -3.14
CA MET A 1 -3.45 -7.36 -2.84
C MET A 1 -4.26 -7.85 -4.04
N PHE A 2 -4.20 -7.24 -5.22
CA PHE A 2 -5.05 -7.60 -6.36
C PHE A 2 -4.33 -8.36 -7.48
N GLU A 3 -3.11 -8.82 -7.27
CA GLU A 3 -2.25 -9.41 -8.33
C GLU A 3 -2.90 -10.59 -9.05
N SER A 4 -3.46 -11.53 -8.30
CA SER A 4 -4.16 -12.69 -8.86
C SER A 4 -5.38 -12.26 -9.70
N LEU A 5 -6.19 -11.34 -9.20
CA LEU A 5 -7.35 -10.79 -9.92
C LEU A 5 -6.92 -10.00 -11.16
N THR A 6 -5.87 -9.18 -11.04
CA THR A 6 -5.27 -8.41 -12.13
C THR A 6 -4.78 -9.31 -13.25
N GLN A 7 -4.01 -10.37 -12.93
CA GLN A 7 -3.49 -11.31 -13.93
C GLN A 7 -4.63 -11.99 -14.72
N ARG A 8 -5.70 -12.38 -14.04
CA ARG A 8 -6.86 -13.05 -14.66
C ARG A 8 -7.67 -12.12 -15.56
N LEU A 9 -7.89 -10.89 -15.10
CA LEU A 9 -8.65 -9.89 -15.86
C LEU A 9 -7.85 -9.27 -17.01
N SER A 10 -6.52 -9.09 -16.85
CA SER A 10 -5.69 -8.43 -17.86
C SER A 10 -5.73 -9.11 -19.21
N GLY A 11 -5.71 -10.44 -19.27
CA GLY A 11 -5.80 -11.22 -20.50
C GLY A 11 -7.14 -11.01 -21.24
N THR A 12 -8.24 -10.95 -20.51
CA THR A 12 -9.58 -10.69 -21.06
C THR A 12 -9.70 -9.25 -21.56
N LEU A 13 -9.21 -8.29 -20.79
CA LEU A 13 -9.27 -6.87 -21.14
C LEU A 13 -8.35 -6.50 -22.30
N GLN A 14 -7.18 -7.15 -22.43
CA GLN A 14 -6.30 -6.97 -23.59
C GLN A 14 -6.95 -7.45 -24.89
N ARG A 15 -7.66 -8.58 -24.86
CA ARG A 15 -8.43 -9.08 -26.00
C ARG A 15 -9.53 -8.10 -26.40
N LEU A 16 -10.13 -7.38 -25.44
CA LEU A 16 -11.12 -6.34 -25.68
C LEU A 16 -10.54 -5.06 -26.28
N ARG A 17 -9.37 -4.64 -25.84
CA ARG A 17 -8.68 -3.44 -26.37
C ARG A 17 -8.41 -3.53 -27.87
N GLY A 18 -8.17 -4.73 -28.39
CA GLY A 18 -7.86 -4.97 -29.81
C GLY A 18 -9.09 -5.08 -30.74
N LYS A 19 -10.32 -5.16 -30.22
CA LYS A 19 -11.53 -5.32 -31.03
C LYS A 19 -12.11 -3.97 -31.44
N GLY A 20 -12.07 -3.65 -32.72
CA GLY A 20 -12.62 -2.41 -33.31
C GLY A 20 -14.14 -2.34 -33.34
N ARG A 21 -14.85 -3.47 -33.21
CA ARG A 21 -16.31 -3.57 -33.04
C ARG A 21 -16.62 -4.59 -31.95
N LEU A 22 -17.54 -4.24 -31.05
CA LEU A 22 -18.10 -5.17 -30.06
C LEU A 22 -19.52 -5.48 -30.49
N THR A 23 -19.83 -6.78 -30.61
CA THR A 23 -21.20 -7.31 -30.74
C THR A 23 -21.72 -7.69 -29.36
N GLU A 24 -23.05 -7.83 -29.23
CA GLU A 24 -23.63 -8.31 -27.95
C GLU A 24 -23.08 -9.67 -27.54
N ASP A 25 -22.76 -10.56 -28.48
CA ASP A 25 -22.19 -11.87 -28.18
C ASP A 25 -20.74 -11.75 -27.66
N ASN A 26 -19.94 -10.87 -28.24
CA ASN A 26 -18.59 -10.60 -27.75
C ASN A 26 -18.61 -9.99 -26.33
N ILE A 27 -19.59 -9.14 -26.02
CA ILE A 27 -19.81 -8.57 -24.69
C ILE A 27 -20.18 -9.69 -23.71
N LYS A 28 -21.13 -10.57 -24.07
CA LYS A 28 -21.55 -11.71 -23.24
C LYS A 28 -20.38 -12.65 -22.94
N GLU A 29 -19.56 -12.99 -23.93
CA GLU A 29 -18.37 -13.81 -23.75
C GLU A 29 -17.39 -13.16 -22.77
N SER A 30 -17.09 -11.88 -22.97
CA SER A 30 -16.18 -11.12 -22.11
C SER A 30 -16.69 -10.99 -20.68
N LEU A 31 -17.99 -10.78 -20.48
CA LEU A 31 -18.61 -10.75 -19.16
C LEU A 31 -18.58 -12.12 -18.47
N ARG A 32 -18.66 -13.21 -19.23
CA ARG A 32 -18.46 -14.56 -18.70
C ARG A 32 -17.03 -14.74 -18.15
N ASP A 33 -16.02 -14.30 -18.90
CA ASP A 33 -14.62 -14.36 -18.45
C ASP A 33 -14.38 -13.49 -17.20
N VAL A 34 -14.95 -12.27 -17.16
CA VAL A 34 -14.90 -11.40 -15.97
C VAL A 34 -15.57 -12.08 -14.77
N ARG A 35 -16.73 -12.70 -14.97
CA ARG A 35 -17.43 -13.45 -13.91
C ARG A 35 -16.56 -14.58 -13.35
N ILE A 36 -15.93 -15.37 -14.22
CA ILE A 36 -15.04 -16.47 -13.81
C ILE A 36 -13.86 -15.90 -13.01
N ALA A 37 -13.20 -14.85 -13.50
CA ALA A 37 -12.07 -14.24 -12.82
C ALA A 37 -12.43 -13.72 -11.41
N LEU A 38 -13.61 -13.12 -11.23
CA LEU A 38 -14.10 -12.65 -9.93
C LEU A 38 -14.39 -13.82 -8.97
N LEU A 39 -15.00 -14.91 -9.46
CA LEU A 39 -15.26 -16.11 -8.64
C LEU A 39 -13.96 -16.80 -8.20
N GLU A 40 -12.99 -16.90 -9.11
CA GLU A 40 -11.66 -17.45 -8.81
C GLU A 40 -10.82 -16.57 -7.87
N ALA A 41 -11.16 -15.27 -7.81
CA ALA A 41 -10.61 -14.33 -6.83
C ALA A 41 -11.36 -14.34 -5.48
N ASP A 42 -12.22 -15.32 -5.23
CA ASP A 42 -13.03 -15.47 -4.02
C ASP A 42 -14.00 -14.32 -3.74
N VAL A 43 -14.49 -13.65 -4.77
CA VAL A 43 -15.59 -12.70 -4.62
C VAL A 43 -16.89 -13.46 -4.34
N ALA A 44 -17.66 -13.02 -3.37
CA ALA A 44 -18.92 -13.66 -3.01
C ALA A 44 -19.91 -13.67 -4.20
N LEU A 45 -20.55 -14.81 -4.46
CA LEU A 45 -21.41 -15.02 -5.62
C LEU A 45 -22.50 -13.93 -5.80
N PRO A 46 -23.22 -13.49 -4.75
CA PRO A 46 -24.20 -12.42 -4.89
C PRO A 46 -23.61 -11.11 -5.42
N VAL A 47 -22.38 -10.79 -4.99
CA VAL A 47 -21.65 -9.59 -5.41
C VAL A 47 -21.26 -9.69 -6.89
N VAL A 48 -20.74 -10.86 -7.30
CA VAL A 48 -20.39 -11.13 -8.68
C VAL A 48 -21.61 -10.98 -9.59
N MET A 49 -22.76 -11.56 -9.21
CA MET A 49 -23.99 -11.49 -9.99
C MET A 49 -24.48 -10.05 -10.13
N ALA A 50 -24.54 -9.29 -9.03
CA ALA A 50 -24.96 -7.91 -9.04
C ALA A 50 -24.03 -7.01 -9.90
N LEU A 51 -22.70 -7.24 -9.80
CA LEU A 51 -21.71 -6.48 -10.58
C LEU A 51 -21.83 -6.77 -12.07
N ILE A 52 -21.90 -8.05 -12.46
CA ILE A 52 -22.02 -8.45 -13.87
C ILE A 52 -23.30 -7.92 -14.49
N GLU A 53 -24.43 -7.95 -13.78
CA GLU A 53 -25.69 -7.43 -14.32
C GLU A 53 -25.63 -5.90 -14.53
N ARG A 54 -25.04 -5.14 -13.59
CA ARG A 54 -24.83 -3.69 -13.77
C ARG A 54 -23.92 -3.39 -14.96
N ILE A 55 -22.81 -4.10 -15.09
CA ILE A 55 -21.91 -3.94 -16.24
C ILE A 55 -22.65 -4.26 -17.55
N LYS A 56 -23.42 -5.34 -17.58
CA LYS A 56 -24.17 -5.78 -18.77
C LYS A 56 -25.18 -4.73 -19.22
N VAL A 57 -25.98 -4.18 -18.30
CA VAL A 57 -26.97 -3.13 -18.61
C VAL A 57 -26.30 -1.92 -19.26
N ARG A 58 -25.15 -1.47 -18.74
CA ARG A 58 -24.39 -0.35 -19.30
C ARG A 58 -23.68 -0.71 -20.60
N ALA A 59 -23.12 -1.93 -20.69
CA ALA A 59 -22.33 -2.37 -21.83
C ALA A 59 -23.17 -2.63 -23.09
N VAL A 60 -24.39 -3.07 -22.93
CA VAL A 60 -25.33 -3.28 -24.05
C VAL A 60 -26.04 -1.97 -24.49
N GLY A 61 -25.88 -0.92 -23.71
CA GLY A 61 -26.41 0.41 -24.01
C GLY A 61 -25.75 1.08 -25.22
N GLN A 62 -26.40 2.11 -25.76
CA GLN A 62 -25.92 2.85 -26.93
C GLN A 62 -24.51 3.44 -26.77
N GLU A 63 -24.07 3.76 -25.54
CA GLU A 63 -22.77 4.36 -25.27
C GLU A 63 -21.58 3.52 -25.75
N VAL A 64 -21.66 2.19 -25.64
CA VAL A 64 -20.60 1.28 -26.09
C VAL A 64 -20.72 0.95 -27.58
N LEU A 65 -21.93 0.69 -28.07
CA LEU A 65 -22.18 0.30 -29.45
C LEU A 65 -21.91 1.42 -30.46
N THR A 66 -22.07 2.67 -30.04
CA THR A 66 -21.83 3.87 -30.86
C THR A 66 -20.43 4.48 -30.65
N SER A 67 -19.63 3.98 -29.71
CA SER A 67 -18.30 4.50 -29.43
C SER A 67 -17.32 4.23 -30.57
N LEU A 68 -16.42 5.19 -30.82
CA LEU A 68 -15.27 5.02 -31.73
C LEU A 68 -14.25 3.99 -31.21
N SER A 69 -14.25 3.69 -29.92
CA SER A 69 -13.41 2.71 -29.26
C SER A 69 -14.21 1.85 -28.27
N PRO A 70 -15.06 0.94 -28.75
CA PRO A 70 -15.99 0.17 -27.90
C PRO A 70 -15.29 -0.65 -26.79
N GLY A 71 -14.12 -1.21 -27.08
CA GLY A 71 -13.34 -1.95 -26.10
C GLY A 71 -12.86 -1.08 -24.93
N GLN A 72 -12.46 0.18 -25.19
CA GLN A 72 -12.08 1.12 -24.14
C GLN A 72 -13.29 1.59 -23.33
N ALA A 73 -14.44 1.80 -23.99
CA ALA A 73 -15.68 2.14 -23.31
C ALA A 73 -16.12 1.03 -22.35
N LEU A 74 -16.03 -0.23 -22.74
CA LEU A 74 -16.35 -1.36 -21.87
C LEU A 74 -15.39 -1.47 -20.69
N ILE A 75 -14.08 -1.27 -20.91
CA ILE A 75 -13.08 -1.27 -19.82
C ILE A 75 -13.40 -0.15 -18.81
N LYS A 76 -13.79 1.04 -19.30
CA LYS A 76 -14.20 2.14 -18.42
C LYS A 76 -15.43 1.78 -17.60
N ILE A 77 -16.44 1.14 -18.19
CA ILE A 77 -17.63 0.68 -17.47
C ILE A 77 -17.24 -0.32 -16.36
N VAL A 78 -16.41 -1.30 -16.69
CA VAL A 78 -15.92 -2.27 -15.68
C VAL A 78 -15.17 -1.56 -14.55
N HIS A 79 -14.32 -0.58 -14.88
CA HIS A 79 -13.62 0.23 -13.90
C HIS A 79 -14.58 0.96 -12.96
N ASP A 80 -15.54 1.71 -13.55
CA ASP A 80 -16.47 2.53 -12.78
C ASP A 80 -17.34 1.66 -11.85
N GLU A 81 -17.79 0.49 -12.33
CA GLU A 81 -18.59 -0.43 -11.53
C GLU A 81 -17.78 -1.11 -10.43
N LEU A 82 -16.51 -1.47 -10.68
CA LEU A 82 -15.61 -1.96 -9.63
C LEU A 82 -15.37 -0.90 -8.55
N ALA A 83 -15.08 0.34 -8.96
CA ALA A 83 -14.90 1.45 -8.04
C ALA A 83 -16.17 1.70 -7.20
N ALA A 84 -17.34 1.69 -7.84
CA ALA A 84 -18.64 1.88 -7.18
C ALA A 84 -18.93 0.79 -6.13
N VAL A 85 -18.64 -0.48 -6.45
CA VAL A 85 -18.79 -1.60 -5.49
C VAL A 85 -17.86 -1.42 -4.29
N MET A 86 -16.65 -0.91 -4.49
CA MET A 86 -15.68 -0.65 -3.41
C MET A 86 -15.94 0.66 -2.65
N GLY A 87 -16.82 1.55 -3.18
CA GLY A 87 -17.28 2.75 -2.46
C GLY A 87 -16.95 4.09 -3.10
N SER A 88 -16.68 4.18 -4.39
CA SER A 88 -16.44 5.42 -5.19
C SER A 88 -15.35 6.35 -4.66
N GLU A 89 -15.37 6.72 -3.38
CA GLU A 89 -14.44 7.67 -2.75
C GLU A 89 -13.81 7.10 -1.47
N ALA A 90 -12.64 7.64 -1.12
CA ALA A 90 -12.00 7.34 0.16
C ALA A 90 -12.75 8.03 1.29
N VAL A 91 -13.04 7.29 2.36
CA VAL A 91 -13.73 7.80 3.55
C VAL A 91 -12.76 7.83 4.73
N ASP A 92 -12.60 8.99 5.34
CA ASP A 92 -11.72 9.19 6.50
C ASP A 92 -12.42 8.82 7.82
N LEU A 93 -11.66 8.85 8.91
CA LEU A 93 -12.16 8.72 10.27
C LEU A 93 -12.97 9.97 10.66
N ASN A 94 -13.99 9.77 11.48
CA ASN A 94 -14.74 10.88 12.06
C ASN A 94 -14.01 11.43 13.30
N LEU A 95 -13.02 12.29 13.07
CA LEU A 95 -12.25 12.96 14.12
C LEU A 95 -12.74 14.38 14.43
N ASN A 96 -13.81 14.81 13.75
CA ASN A 96 -14.38 16.16 13.93
C ASN A 96 -15.49 16.17 15.00
N VAL A 97 -15.13 15.70 16.19
CA VAL A 97 -16.00 15.57 17.36
C VAL A 97 -15.29 16.12 18.60
N PRO A 98 -16.02 16.40 19.70
CA PRO A 98 -15.39 16.74 20.97
C PRO A 98 -14.40 15.63 21.43
N ALA A 99 -13.22 16.03 21.86
CA ALA A 99 -12.19 15.08 22.32
C ALA A 99 -12.58 14.43 23.66
N PRO A 100 -12.21 13.16 23.84
CA PRO A 100 -11.54 12.28 22.90
C PRO A 100 -12.51 11.65 21.87
N ALA A 101 -12.12 11.60 20.60
CA ALA A 101 -12.76 10.72 19.63
C ALA A 101 -12.48 9.26 20.00
N ILE A 102 -13.50 8.41 20.02
CA ILE A 102 -13.37 7.01 20.44
C ILE A 102 -13.48 6.09 19.22
N ILE A 103 -12.45 5.28 19.01
CA ILE A 103 -12.41 4.31 17.92
C ILE A 103 -12.43 2.90 18.52
N LEU A 104 -13.49 2.15 18.26
CA LEU A 104 -13.63 0.76 18.67
C LEU A 104 -13.16 -0.17 17.54
N ILE A 105 -12.23 -1.08 17.84
CA ILE A 105 -11.71 -2.07 16.89
C ILE A 105 -12.32 -3.43 17.19
N ALA A 106 -13.08 -3.96 16.23
CA ALA A 106 -13.77 -5.26 16.34
C ALA A 106 -13.32 -6.24 15.25
N GLY A 107 -13.45 -7.54 15.48
CA GLY A 107 -13.09 -8.59 14.50
C GLY A 107 -12.69 -9.91 15.17
N LEU A 108 -12.49 -10.95 14.35
CA LEU A 108 -12.09 -12.28 14.84
C LEU A 108 -10.64 -12.34 15.34
N GLN A 109 -10.30 -13.40 16.03
CA GLN A 109 -8.93 -13.71 16.40
C GLN A 109 -8.08 -13.95 15.14
N GLY A 110 -6.85 -13.43 15.14
CA GLY A 110 -5.96 -13.57 13.98
C GLY A 110 -6.23 -12.57 12.84
N ALA A 111 -7.32 -11.80 12.89
CA ALA A 111 -7.61 -10.76 11.89
C ALA A 111 -6.64 -9.56 11.92
N GLY A 112 -5.76 -9.48 12.90
CA GLY A 112 -4.76 -8.40 13.01
C GLY A 112 -5.22 -7.15 13.75
N LYS A 113 -6.22 -7.25 14.66
CA LYS A 113 -6.75 -6.09 15.42
C LYS A 113 -5.65 -5.35 16.20
N THR A 114 -4.98 -6.04 17.10
CA THR A 114 -3.94 -5.44 17.97
C THR A 114 -2.83 -4.75 17.18
N THR A 115 -2.37 -5.39 16.09
CA THR A 115 -1.38 -4.78 15.18
C THR A 115 -1.97 -3.56 14.48
N THR A 116 -3.23 -3.62 14.09
CA THR A 116 -3.94 -2.51 13.45
C THR A 116 -4.11 -1.33 14.40
N VAL A 117 -4.41 -1.56 15.67
CA VAL A 117 -4.44 -0.49 16.71
C VAL A 117 -3.12 0.27 16.74
N ALA A 118 -2.00 -0.43 16.80
CA ALA A 118 -0.68 0.20 16.82
C ALA A 118 -0.35 0.98 15.52
N LYS A 119 -0.68 0.40 14.37
CA LYS A 119 -0.52 1.07 13.06
C LYS A 119 -1.39 2.32 12.95
N LEU A 120 -2.65 2.22 13.35
CA LEU A 120 -3.59 3.34 13.34
C LEU A 120 -3.17 4.44 14.33
N ALA A 121 -2.70 4.08 15.52
CA ALA A 121 -2.18 5.02 16.49
C ALA A 121 -0.96 5.78 15.93
N LYS A 122 -0.03 5.08 15.27
CA LYS A 122 1.10 5.70 14.59
C LYS A 122 0.65 6.64 13.47
N PHE A 123 -0.28 6.20 12.63
CA PHE A 123 -0.83 7.01 11.53
C PHE A 123 -1.45 8.30 12.06
N LEU A 124 -2.28 8.22 13.10
CA LEU A 124 -2.93 9.37 13.71
C LEU A 124 -1.91 10.34 14.34
N LYS A 125 -0.91 9.81 15.05
CA LYS A 125 0.16 10.61 15.64
C LYS A 125 1.00 11.32 14.59
N GLU A 126 1.49 10.59 13.57
CA GLU A 126 2.46 11.12 12.62
C GLU A 126 1.83 11.91 11.47
N LYS A 127 0.71 11.39 10.91
CA LYS A 127 0.06 11.99 9.73
C LYS A 127 -1.02 13.00 10.12
N ARG A 128 -1.75 12.78 11.23
CA ARG A 128 -2.86 13.63 11.68
C ARG A 128 -2.48 14.52 12.87
N LYS A 129 -1.26 14.34 13.43
CA LYS A 129 -0.73 15.12 14.57
C LYS A 129 -1.65 15.08 15.81
N LYS A 130 -2.32 13.93 16.03
CA LYS A 130 -3.22 13.72 17.16
C LYS A 130 -2.49 13.09 18.34
N LYS A 131 -2.90 13.45 19.57
CA LYS A 131 -2.51 12.77 20.80
C LYS A 131 -3.39 11.54 20.95
N VAL A 132 -2.82 10.36 20.88
CA VAL A 132 -3.54 9.09 20.89
C VAL A 132 -3.25 8.34 22.18
N LEU A 133 -4.26 7.77 22.79
CA LEU A 133 -4.16 6.81 23.89
C LEU A 133 -4.73 5.48 23.39
N VAL A 134 -4.05 4.37 23.68
CA VAL A 134 -4.52 3.03 23.31
C VAL A 134 -4.79 2.19 24.55
N VAL A 135 -5.80 1.31 24.48
CA VAL A 135 -6.19 0.42 25.57
C VAL A 135 -6.58 -0.95 25.01
N SER A 136 -6.23 -2.01 25.73
CA SER A 136 -6.69 -3.38 25.42
C SER A 136 -7.80 -3.80 26.35
N CYS A 137 -8.92 -4.25 25.79
CA CYS A 137 -10.01 -4.92 26.48
C CYS A 137 -10.00 -6.45 26.25
N ASP A 138 -8.91 -7.02 25.72
CA ASP A 138 -8.74 -8.47 25.55
C ASP A 138 -8.25 -9.11 26.88
N VAL A 139 -9.13 -9.18 27.86
CA VAL A 139 -8.82 -9.72 29.19
C VAL A 139 -8.63 -11.23 29.21
N TYR A 140 -9.06 -11.92 28.16
CA TYR A 140 -8.95 -13.38 28.05
C TYR A 140 -7.55 -13.85 27.68
N ARG A 141 -6.73 -12.95 27.11
CA ARG A 141 -5.39 -13.26 26.63
C ARG A 141 -4.38 -12.25 27.18
N PRO A 142 -3.77 -12.53 28.35
CA PRO A 142 -2.76 -11.63 28.94
C PRO A 142 -1.63 -11.27 27.97
N ALA A 143 -1.26 -12.20 27.09
CA ALA A 143 -0.25 -11.95 26.06
C ALA A 143 -0.69 -10.88 25.03
N ALA A 144 -2.00 -10.72 24.77
CA ALA A 144 -2.50 -9.68 23.87
C ALA A 144 -2.36 -8.28 24.49
N ILE A 145 -2.61 -8.15 25.79
CA ILE A 145 -2.39 -6.90 26.54
C ILE A 145 -0.91 -6.50 26.46
N ALA A 146 0.00 -7.43 26.81
CA ALA A 146 1.44 -7.19 26.75
C ALA A 146 1.94 -6.90 25.32
N GLN A 147 1.33 -7.54 24.31
CA GLN A 147 1.62 -7.27 22.90
C GLN A 147 1.26 -5.83 22.52
N LEU A 148 0.05 -5.36 22.87
CA LEU A 148 -0.35 -3.99 22.57
C LEU A 148 0.52 -2.98 23.29
N GLU A 149 0.87 -3.22 24.56
CA GLU A 149 1.80 -2.36 25.33
C GLU A 149 3.15 -2.25 24.63
N SER A 150 3.72 -3.38 24.20
CA SER A 150 5.00 -3.42 23.49
C SER A 150 4.95 -2.65 22.17
N LEU A 151 3.88 -2.84 21.40
CA LEU A 151 3.66 -2.13 20.14
C LEU A 151 3.45 -0.64 20.35
N ALA A 152 2.71 -0.24 21.38
CA ALA A 152 2.49 1.16 21.75
C ALA A 152 3.82 1.85 22.10
N LYS A 153 4.69 1.18 22.88
CA LYS A 153 6.06 1.65 23.19
C LYS A 153 6.88 1.81 21.90
N GLN A 154 6.80 0.85 20.99
CA GLN A 154 7.55 0.88 19.73
C GLN A 154 7.15 2.08 18.86
N VAL A 155 5.87 2.42 18.79
CA VAL A 155 5.37 3.58 18.02
C VAL A 155 5.35 4.88 18.82
N GLY A 156 5.73 4.82 20.11
CA GLY A 156 5.82 5.96 21.00
C GLY A 156 4.47 6.60 21.31
N VAL A 157 3.43 5.77 21.52
CA VAL A 157 2.08 6.19 21.90
C VAL A 157 1.79 5.69 23.30
N PRO A 158 1.15 6.50 24.19
CA PRO A 158 0.70 6.08 25.50
C PRO A 158 -0.23 4.85 25.44
N PHE A 159 0.00 3.92 26.35
CA PHE A 159 -0.83 2.76 26.59
C PHE A 159 -1.50 2.89 27.97
N PHE A 160 -2.81 2.69 28.05
CA PHE A 160 -3.53 2.64 29.32
C PHE A 160 -3.38 1.23 29.92
N PRO A 161 -2.83 1.07 31.13
CA PRO A 161 -2.68 -0.23 31.75
C PRO A 161 -4.03 -0.90 31.99
N SER A 162 -4.16 -2.14 31.57
CA SER A 162 -5.34 -2.98 31.78
C SER A 162 -4.94 -4.28 32.48
N LEU A 163 -5.79 -4.73 33.40
CA LEU A 163 -5.60 -5.99 34.10
C LEU A 163 -6.61 -7.02 33.56
N ASN A 164 -6.16 -8.27 33.48
CA ASN A 164 -7.02 -9.38 33.03
C ASN A 164 -8.11 -9.78 34.06
N THR A 165 -8.09 -9.18 35.25
CA THR A 165 -9.10 -9.38 36.29
C THR A 165 -10.24 -8.38 36.19
N ASP A 166 -10.08 -7.30 35.42
CA ASP A 166 -11.08 -6.25 35.29
C ASP A 166 -12.09 -6.58 34.17
N SER A 167 -13.30 -6.06 34.30
CA SER A 167 -14.24 -6.18 33.18
C SER A 167 -13.85 -5.24 32.03
N PRO A 168 -14.05 -5.63 30.75
CA PRO A 168 -13.76 -4.79 29.60
C PRO A 168 -14.39 -3.39 29.68
N VAL A 169 -15.63 -3.30 30.20
CA VAL A 169 -16.34 -2.02 30.37
C VAL A 169 -15.67 -1.15 31.45
N ALA A 170 -15.23 -1.74 32.56
CA ALA A 170 -14.54 -0.99 33.62
C ALA A 170 -13.20 -0.44 33.12
N ILE A 171 -12.43 -1.25 32.38
CA ILE A 171 -11.14 -0.84 31.78
C ILE A 171 -11.32 0.37 30.87
N VAL A 172 -12.27 0.28 29.92
CA VAL A 172 -12.46 1.37 28.95
C VAL A 172 -13.00 2.63 29.59
N THR A 173 -13.88 2.53 30.60
CA THR A 173 -14.40 3.69 31.33
C THR A 173 -13.26 4.42 32.06
N ALA A 174 -12.41 3.69 32.77
CA ALA A 174 -11.23 4.27 33.44
C ALA A 174 -10.25 4.88 32.42
N CYS A 175 -10.06 4.24 31.28
CA CYS A 175 -9.23 4.78 30.19
C CYS A 175 -9.79 6.11 29.64
N LEU A 176 -11.10 6.24 29.47
CA LEU A 176 -11.72 7.48 29.01
C LEU A 176 -11.58 8.62 30.03
N ASP A 177 -11.66 8.32 31.32
CA ASP A 177 -11.40 9.32 32.37
C ASP A 177 -9.94 9.78 32.35
N GLU A 178 -9.00 8.87 32.14
CA GLU A 178 -7.58 9.21 31.99
C GLU A 178 -7.31 10.00 30.70
N ALA A 179 -7.97 9.63 29.59
CA ALA A 179 -7.88 10.36 28.33
C ALA A 179 -8.31 11.82 28.46
N ARG A 180 -9.38 12.09 29.21
CA ARG A 180 -9.82 13.47 29.51
C ARG A 180 -8.80 14.24 30.33
N LYS A 181 -8.22 13.61 31.35
CA LYS A 181 -7.19 14.23 32.22
C LYS A 181 -5.90 14.55 31.45
N THR A 182 -5.50 13.68 30.53
CA THR A 182 -4.28 13.83 29.72
C THR A 182 -4.48 14.61 28.41
N TYR A 183 -5.71 15.08 28.17
CA TYR A 183 -6.09 15.79 26.94
C TYR A 183 -5.72 14.99 25.68
N ALA A 184 -6.07 13.69 25.68
CA ALA A 184 -5.95 12.87 24.48
C ALA A 184 -7.00 13.29 23.44
N ASP A 185 -6.58 13.40 22.18
CA ASP A 185 -7.51 13.71 21.09
C ASP A 185 -8.30 12.47 20.66
N VAL A 186 -7.67 11.28 20.75
CA VAL A 186 -8.23 10.01 20.28
C VAL A 186 -7.92 8.89 21.25
N VAL A 187 -8.92 8.05 21.53
CA VAL A 187 -8.76 6.77 22.23
C VAL A 187 -9.04 5.64 21.26
N ILE A 188 -8.14 4.66 21.16
CA ILE A 188 -8.35 3.45 20.34
C ILE A 188 -8.49 2.27 21.30
N VAL A 189 -9.61 1.57 21.17
CA VAL A 189 -10.00 0.43 22.00
C VAL A 189 -9.81 -0.87 21.24
N ASP A 190 -8.86 -1.71 21.65
CA ASP A 190 -8.68 -3.08 21.15
C ASP A 190 -9.60 -4.04 21.87
N THR A 191 -10.41 -4.81 21.14
CA THR A 191 -11.34 -5.79 21.74
C THR A 191 -10.79 -7.21 21.66
N ALA A 192 -11.30 -8.07 22.52
CA ALA A 192 -11.07 -9.50 22.43
C ALA A 192 -11.48 -10.03 21.05
N GLY A 193 -10.78 -11.04 20.58
CA GLY A 193 -11.16 -11.80 19.40
C GLY A 193 -11.28 -13.28 19.74
N ARG A 194 -12.32 -13.93 19.26
CA ARG A 194 -12.48 -15.38 19.33
C ARG A 194 -12.28 -16.02 17.97
N LEU A 195 -12.04 -17.31 17.94
CA LEU A 195 -11.81 -18.08 16.69
C LEU A 195 -13.06 -18.15 15.81
N ALA A 196 -14.23 -18.12 16.44
CA ALA A 196 -15.52 -18.15 15.76
C ALA A 196 -16.46 -17.12 16.37
N ILE A 197 -17.50 -16.77 15.64
CA ILE A 197 -18.57 -15.89 16.10
C ILE A 197 -19.44 -16.70 17.07
N ASP A 198 -19.53 -16.21 18.31
CA ASP A 198 -20.43 -16.76 19.31
C ASP A 198 -21.26 -15.65 19.97
N ALA A 199 -22.37 -16.00 20.58
CA ALA A 199 -23.29 -15.04 21.20
C ALA A 199 -22.64 -14.25 22.34
N ALA A 200 -21.80 -14.91 23.15
CA ALA A 200 -21.14 -14.26 24.30
C ALA A 200 -20.16 -13.17 23.86
N MET A 201 -19.39 -13.43 22.80
CA MET A 201 -18.50 -12.42 22.19
C MET A 201 -19.30 -11.22 21.66
N MET A 202 -20.37 -11.51 20.93
CA MET A 202 -21.19 -10.44 20.34
C MET A 202 -21.85 -9.60 21.40
N ASP A 203 -22.33 -10.19 22.49
CA ASP A 203 -22.92 -9.45 23.60
C ASP A 203 -21.89 -8.61 24.35
N GLU A 204 -20.68 -9.10 24.56
CA GLU A 204 -19.59 -8.34 25.17
C GLU A 204 -19.23 -7.09 24.33
N ILE A 205 -19.09 -7.26 23.01
CA ILE A 205 -18.76 -6.12 22.14
C ILE A 205 -19.92 -5.13 22.08
N LYS A 206 -21.18 -5.59 22.09
CA LYS A 206 -22.36 -4.71 22.19
C LYS A 206 -22.39 -3.93 23.50
N GLN A 207 -22.07 -4.56 24.62
CA GLN A 207 -21.97 -3.90 25.93
C GLN A 207 -20.86 -2.84 25.92
N LEU A 208 -19.68 -3.16 25.39
CA LEU A 208 -18.59 -2.20 25.21
C LEU A 208 -19.04 -1.03 24.34
N HIS A 209 -19.63 -1.31 23.17
CA HIS A 209 -20.12 -0.29 22.26
C HIS A 209 -21.14 0.64 22.94
N ALA A 210 -22.12 0.09 23.65
CA ALA A 210 -23.13 0.86 24.38
C ALA A 210 -22.52 1.73 25.49
N ALA A 211 -21.49 1.23 26.19
CA ALA A 211 -20.85 1.94 27.28
C ALA A 211 -20.04 3.15 26.82
N ILE A 212 -19.41 3.07 25.62
CA ILE A 212 -18.47 4.10 25.16
C ILE A 212 -19.02 4.99 24.04
N ASN A 213 -20.10 4.57 23.38
CA ASN A 213 -20.68 5.26 22.23
C ASN A 213 -19.60 5.76 21.23
N PRO A 214 -18.86 4.84 20.56
CA PRO A 214 -17.70 5.20 19.77
C PRO A 214 -18.07 6.08 18.58
N THR A 215 -17.18 6.99 18.21
CA THR A 215 -17.29 7.82 17.00
C THR A 215 -17.07 7.00 15.74
N ASP A 216 -16.18 6.01 15.83
CA ASP A 216 -15.94 5.02 14.77
C ASP A 216 -15.91 3.61 15.35
N THR A 217 -16.67 2.71 14.73
CA THR A 217 -16.62 1.26 14.98
C THR A 217 -16.05 0.60 13.74
N LEU A 218 -14.79 0.18 13.84
CA LEU A 218 -14.05 -0.35 12.70
C LEU A 218 -13.95 -1.88 12.76
N PHE A 219 -14.46 -2.53 11.74
CA PHE A 219 -14.35 -3.97 11.58
C PHE A 219 -13.03 -4.33 10.89
N VAL A 220 -12.19 -5.10 11.59
CA VAL A 220 -10.89 -5.57 11.08
C VAL A 220 -11.05 -7.00 10.58
N VAL A 221 -10.70 -7.21 9.32
CA VAL A 221 -10.83 -8.50 8.66
C VAL A 221 -9.57 -8.85 7.84
N ASP A 222 -9.20 -10.12 7.85
CA ASP A 222 -8.11 -10.67 7.08
C ASP A 222 -8.50 -10.80 5.61
N ALA A 223 -7.79 -10.14 4.71
CA ALA A 223 -8.07 -10.19 3.27
C ALA A 223 -7.81 -11.57 2.64
N MET A 224 -7.11 -12.46 3.34
CA MET A 224 -6.80 -13.81 2.86
C MET A 224 -7.92 -14.83 3.14
N THR A 225 -8.92 -14.49 3.97
CA THR A 225 -9.99 -15.43 4.36
C THR A 225 -11.10 -15.58 3.31
N GLY A 226 -11.01 -14.88 2.18
CA GLY A 226 -11.92 -15.05 1.04
C GLY A 226 -13.39 -14.88 1.41
N GLN A 227 -14.21 -15.89 1.15
CA GLN A 227 -15.65 -15.85 1.45
C GLN A 227 -15.98 -15.83 2.94
N ASP A 228 -15.13 -16.37 3.81
CA ASP A 228 -15.34 -16.30 5.26
C ASP A 228 -15.27 -14.86 5.78
N ALA A 229 -14.47 -14.00 5.12
CA ALA A 229 -14.50 -12.57 5.39
C ALA A 229 -15.89 -11.98 5.19
N ALA A 230 -16.60 -12.38 4.15
CA ALA A 230 -17.95 -11.94 3.84
C ALA A 230 -18.98 -12.38 4.88
N ASN A 231 -18.93 -13.66 5.30
CA ASN A 231 -19.82 -14.21 6.31
C ASN A 231 -19.60 -13.54 7.67
N THR A 232 -18.34 -13.36 8.04
CA THR A 232 -17.95 -12.67 9.28
C THR A 232 -18.41 -11.22 9.27
N ALA A 233 -18.18 -10.51 8.16
CA ALA A 233 -18.58 -9.13 7.98
C ALA A 233 -20.10 -8.95 8.14
N LYS A 234 -20.91 -9.87 7.60
CA LYS A 234 -22.36 -9.89 7.75
C LYS A 234 -22.77 -9.96 9.22
N ALA A 235 -22.25 -10.94 9.95
CA ALA A 235 -22.60 -11.15 11.35
C ALA A 235 -22.22 -9.93 12.23
N PHE A 236 -21.03 -9.33 12.00
CA PHE A 236 -20.64 -8.12 12.73
C PHE A 236 -21.48 -6.91 12.36
N SER A 237 -21.88 -6.76 11.09
CA SER A 237 -22.74 -5.64 10.66
C SER A 237 -24.18 -5.74 11.18
N GLU A 238 -24.68 -6.96 11.42
CA GLU A 238 -25.98 -7.20 12.04
C GLU A 238 -25.94 -6.95 13.56
N ALA A 239 -24.78 -7.12 14.19
CA ALA A 239 -24.62 -6.98 15.65
C ALA A 239 -24.21 -5.57 16.09
N LEU A 240 -23.47 -4.83 15.26
CA LEU A 240 -22.88 -3.53 15.60
C LEU A 240 -23.11 -2.51 14.49
N PRO A 241 -23.32 -1.24 14.84
CA PRO A 241 -23.35 -0.15 13.87
C PRO A 241 -21.92 0.15 13.40
N LEU A 242 -21.42 -0.64 12.46
CA LEU A 242 -20.11 -0.43 11.87
C LEU A 242 -20.06 0.90 11.10
N THR A 243 -18.93 1.61 11.18
CA THR A 243 -18.70 2.87 10.44
C THR A 243 -17.61 2.72 9.38
N GLY A 244 -16.91 1.60 9.38
CA GLY A 244 -15.87 1.33 8.39
C GLY A 244 -15.21 -0.03 8.59
N VAL A 245 -14.43 -0.40 7.59
CA VAL A 245 -13.69 -1.66 7.53
C VAL A 245 -12.21 -1.39 7.35
N ILE A 246 -11.38 -2.22 7.96
CA ILE A 246 -9.94 -2.28 7.74
C ILE A 246 -9.59 -3.68 7.23
N LEU A 247 -9.02 -3.75 6.04
CA LEU A 247 -8.50 -4.99 5.48
C LEU A 247 -7.05 -5.17 5.89
N THR A 248 -6.70 -6.32 6.44
CA THR A 248 -5.34 -6.65 6.85
C THR A 248 -4.72 -7.71 5.94
N LYS A 249 -3.40 -7.92 6.08
CA LYS A 249 -2.62 -8.92 5.35
C LYS A 249 -2.76 -8.82 3.82
N THR A 250 -2.89 -7.60 3.33
CA THR A 250 -3.10 -7.34 1.90
C THR A 250 -1.83 -7.52 1.06
N ASP A 251 -0.69 -7.71 1.70
CA ASP A 251 0.62 -8.06 1.14
C ASP A 251 0.81 -9.56 0.92
N GLY A 252 -0.02 -10.40 1.53
CA GLY A 252 -0.03 -11.84 1.31
C GLY A 252 -0.65 -12.22 -0.03
N ASP A 253 -0.79 -13.53 -0.28
CA ASP A 253 -1.44 -14.08 -1.49
C ASP A 253 -2.97 -13.89 -1.44
N ALA A 254 -3.40 -12.68 -1.12
CA ALA A 254 -4.81 -12.32 -1.11
C ALA A 254 -5.33 -12.19 -2.54
N ARG A 255 -6.35 -13.00 -2.89
CA ARG A 255 -6.96 -12.99 -4.22
C ARG A 255 -7.72 -11.70 -4.55
N GLY A 256 -7.92 -10.83 -3.55
CA GLY A 256 -8.53 -9.50 -3.69
C GLY A 256 -10.05 -9.45 -3.60
N GLY A 257 -10.73 -10.59 -3.60
CA GLY A 257 -12.19 -10.67 -3.56
C GLY A 257 -12.80 -10.19 -2.24
N ALA A 258 -12.07 -10.29 -1.13
CA ALA A 258 -12.55 -9.83 0.18
C ALA A 258 -12.95 -8.35 0.17
N ALA A 259 -12.20 -7.48 -0.52
CA ALA A 259 -12.51 -6.04 -0.60
C ALA A 259 -13.88 -5.77 -1.22
N LEU A 260 -14.20 -6.44 -2.34
CA LEU A 260 -15.47 -6.31 -3.03
C LEU A 260 -16.61 -6.88 -2.19
N SER A 261 -16.39 -8.06 -1.59
CA SER A 261 -17.41 -8.78 -0.84
C SER A 261 -17.79 -8.09 0.47
N VAL A 262 -16.79 -7.71 1.27
CA VAL A 262 -17.02 -7.09 2.59
C VAL A 262 -17.73 -5.74 2.45
N ARG A 263 -17.28 -4.91 1.51
CA ARG A 263 -17.94 -3.61 1.26
C ARG A 263 -19.39 -3.75 0.83
N HIS A 264 -19.66 -4.67 -0.10
CA HIS A 264 -21.02 -4.89 -0.60
C HIS A 264 -21.96 -5.41 0.50
N ILE A 265 -21.47 -6.34 1.34
CA ILE A 265 -22.28 -6.98 2.37
C ILE A 265 -22.52 -6.06 3.56
N THR A 266 -21.51 -5.33 4.04
CA THR A 266 -21.64 -4.43 5.18
C THR A 266 -22.27 -3.10 4.82
N GLY A 267 -22.23 -2.71 3.55
CA GLY A 267 -22.55 -1.35 3.13
C GLY A 267 -21.58 -0.28 3.66
N GLN A 268 -20.55 -0.67 4.44
CA GLN A 268 -19.63 0.26 5.10
C GLN A 268 -18.34 0.48 4.28
N PRO A 269 -17.77 1.70 4.28
CA PRO A 269 -16.57 1.99 3.52
C PRO A 269 -15.36 1.23 4.06
N ILE A 270 -14.50 0.77 3.15
CA ILE A 270 -13.15 0.35 3.52
C ILE A 270 -12.37 1.64 3.75
N LYS A 271 -11.93 1.90 5.00
CA LYS A 271 -11.17 3.11 5.36
C LYS A 271 -9.67 2.90 5.18
N PHE A 272 -9.16 1.73 5.59
CA PHE A 272 -7.73 1.43 5.55
C PHE A 272 -7.42 0.03 5.06
N VAL A 273 -6.19 -0.13 4.59
CA VAL A 273 -5.57 -1.42 4.25
C VAL A 273 -4.26 -1.57 4.99
N GLY A 274 -4.07 -2.72 5.64
CA GLY A 274 -2.86 -3.09 6.33
C GLY A 274 -1.94 -3.92 5.44
N VAL A 275 -0.71 -3.44 5.26
CA VAL A 275 0.34 -4.05 4.43
C VAL A 275 1.51 -4.45 5.31
N GLY A 276 1.86 -5.72 5.31
CA GLY A 276 2.99 -6.24 6.08
C GLY A 276 2.83 -6.11 7.61
N GLU A 277 3.85 -6.51 8.33
CA GLU A 277 3.85 -6.54 9.80
C GLU A 277 4.37 -5.23 10.44
N LYS A 278 5.07 -4.40 9.67
CA LYS A 278 5.69 -3.17 10.18
C LYS A 278 4.64 -2.13 10.59
N PRO A 279 4.91 -1.33 11.64
CA PRO A 279 4.00 -0.28 12.11
C PRO A 279 3.66 0.79 11.06
N ASP A 280 4.49 0.96 10.03
CA ASP A 280 4.25 1.91 8.92
C ASP A 280 3.29 1.36 7.85
N GLY A 281 2.94 0.08 7.91
CA GLY A 281 2.15 -0.60 6.90
C GLY A 281 0.64 -0.39 7.08
N LEU A 282 0.16 0.85 7.09
CA LEU A 282 -1.26 1.20 7.05
C LEU A 282 -1.48 2.32 6.04
N ASP A 283 -2.25 2.01 5.00
CA ASP A 283 -2.59 2.96 3.93
C ASP A 283 -4.09 3.27 3.92
N VAL A 284 -4.44 4.49 3.53
CA VAL A 284 -5.84 4.85 3.26
C VAL A 284 -6.31 4.10 2.02
N PHE A 285 -7.51 3.54 2.08
CA PHE A 285 -8.09 2.83 0.94
C PHE A 285 -8.70 3.81 -0.07
N HIS A 286 -8.28 3.69 -1.32
CA HIS A 286 -8.79 4.49 -2.44
C HIS A 286 -9.47 3.58 -3.47
N PRO A 287 -10.80 3.54 -3.53
CA PRO A 287 -11.54 2.64 -4.43
C PRO A 287 -11.16 2.78 -5.90
N ASP A 288 -11.04 4.01 -6.40
CA ASP A 288 -10.66 4.29 -7.80
C ASP A 288 -9.26 3.74 -8.13
N ARG A 289 -8.28 3.91 -7.22
CA ARG A 289 -6.93 3.35 -7.40
C ARG A 289 -6.92 1.83 -7.33
N ALA A 290 -7.74 1.25 -6.46
CA ALA A 290 -7.90 -0.20 -6.37
C ALA A 290 -8.48 -0.76 -7.66
N ALA A 291 -9.52 -0.14 -8.24
CA ALA A 291 -10.09 -0.51 -9.52
C ALA A 291 -9.08 -0.41 -10.67
N LYS A 292 -8.31 0.69 -10.74
CA LYS A 292 -7.23 0.87 -11.74
C LYS A 292 -6.18 -0.23 -11.63
N ARG A 293 -5.79 -0.62 -10.40
CA ARG A 293 -4.82 -1.68 -10.16
C ARG A 293 -5.36 -3.04 -10.58
N ILE A 294 -6.62 -3.35 -10.27
CA ILE A 294 -7.30 -4.58 -10.70
C ILE A 294 -7.31 -4.71 -12.24
N LEU A 295 -7.45 -3.60 -12.96
CA LEU A 295 -7.52 -3.58 -14.42
C LEU A 295 -6.18 -3.37 -15.12
N ASP A 296 -5.06 -3.41 -14.38
CA ASP A 296 -3.70 -3.15 -14.89
C ASP A 296 -3.58 -1.80 -15.63
N MET A 297 -4.33 -0.80 -15.14
CA MET A 297 -4.29 0.56 -15.69
C MET A 297 -3.18 1.42 -15.08
N GLY A 298 -2.44 0.87 -14.11
CA GLY A 298 -1.40 1.55 -13.34
C GLY A 298 -1.96 2.56 -12.32
N ASP A 299 -1.22 2.75 -11.25
CA ASP A 299 -1.56 3.71 -10.18
C ASP A 299 -0.46 4.78 -10.07
N VAL A 300 -0.39 5.64 -11.06
CA VAL A 300 0.63 6.71 -11.13
C VAL A 300 0.48 7.70 -9.96
N LEU A 301 -0.74 7.95 -9.48
CA LEU A 301 -0.98 8.86 -8.36
C LEU A 301 -0.43 8.32 -7.04
N SER A 302 -0.69 7.05 -6.72
CA SER A 302 -0.09 6.41 -5.54
C SER A 302 1.43 6.40 -5.60
N LEU A 303 2.00 6.20 -6.79
CA LEU A 303 3.44 6.28 -6.98
C LEU A 303 3.98 7.70 -6.66
N VAL A 304 3.32 8.73 -7.20
CA VAL A 304 3.71 10.14 -6.96
C VAL A 304 3.58 10.49 -5.47
N GLU A 305 2.48 10.12 -4.82
CA GLU A 305 2.27 10.38 -3.40
C GLU A 305 3.27 9.64 -2.51
N GLN A 306 3.57 8.38 -2.82
CA GLN A 306 4.59 7.61 -2.10
C GLN A 306 5.96 8.24 -2.27
N VAL A 307 6.33 8.63 -3.48
CA VAL A 307 7.58 9.34 -3.73
C VAL A 307 7.59 10.68 -2.96
N GLN A 308 6.51 11.45 -3.00
CA GLN A 308 6.43 12.72 -2.28
C GLN A 308 6.47 12.55 -0.76
N SER A 309 5.82 11.51 -0.20
CA SER A 309 5.78 11.28 1.25
C SER A 309 7.09 10.71 1.82
N GLN A 310 7.86 10.01 1.00
CA GLN A 310 9.11 9.35 1.40
C GLN A 310 10.37 10.14 0.99
N VAL A 311 10.23 11.13 0.12
CA VAL A 311 11.32 12.06 -0.17
C VAL A 311 11.52 12.97 1.04
N ASP A 312 12.67 12.81 1.69
CA ASP A 312 13.15 13.74 2.71
C ASP A 312 13.45 15.09 2.02
N HIS A 313 12.45 15.96 2.05
CA HIS A 313 12.50 17.27 1.39
C HIS A 313 13.72 18.10 1.81
N GLU A 314 14.20 17.95 3.06
CA GLU A 314 15.41 18.62 3.52
C GLU A 314 16.66 18.08 2.82
N LYS A 315 16.77 16.78 2.64
CA LYS A 315 17.94 16.17 1.96
C LYS A 315 17.90 16.43 0.46
N ALA A 316 16.72 16.36 -0.15
CA ALA A 316 16.54 16.72 -1.56
C ALA A 316 16.89 18.22 -1.80
N ALA A 317 16.44 19.11 -0.91
CA ALA A 317 16.78 20.53 -0.98
C ALA A 317 18.28 20.79 -0.78
N LYS A 318 18.92 20.12 0.18
CA LYS A 318 20.37 20.20 0.40
C LYS A 318 21.18 19.71 -0.81
N LEU A 319 20.72 18.64 -1.46
CA LEU A 319 21.38 18.15 -2.69
C LEU A 319 21.19 19.12 -3.85
N ALA A 320 19.98 19.66 -4.03
CA ALA A 320 19.69 20.68 -5.05
C ALA A 320 20.51 21.95 -4.80
N GLU A 321 20.62 22.42 -3.57
CA GLU A 321 21.46 23.56 -3.18
C GLU A 321 22.95 23.29 -3.40
N LYS A 322 23.42 22.05 -3.11
CA LYS A 322 24.80 21.63 -3.36
C LYS A 322 25.12 21.67 -4.84
N VAL A 323 24.20 21.18 -5.69
CA VAL A 323 24.33 21.22 -7.16
C VAL A 323 24.26 22.67 -7.68
N ALA A 324 23.35 23.49 -7.20
CA ALA A 324 23.20 24.90 -7.57
C ALA A 324 24.45 25.73 -7.19
N LYS A 325 25.08 25.40 -6.06
CA LYS A 325 26.35 26.02 -5.61
C LYS A 325 27.59 25.47 -6.31
N GLY A 326 27.44 24.64 -7.35
CA GLY A 326 28.55 24.08 -8.15
C GLY A 326 29.45 23.11 -7.38
N LYS A 327 29.01 22.57 -6.21
CA LYS A 327 29.75 21.56 -5.48
C LYS A 327 29.63 20.21 -6.17
N LYS A 328 30.75 19.48 -6.25
CA LYS A 328 30.78 18.17 -6.91
C LYS A 328 29.96 17.14 -6.16
N PHE A 329 29.21 16.33 -6.90
CA PHE A 329 28.56 15.10 -6.43
C PHE A 329 29.64 14.10 -5.94
N ASP A 330 29.49 13.55 -4.74
CA ASP A 330 30.47 12.61 -4.17
C ASP A 330 29.81 11.26 -3.79
N LEU A 331 30.63 10.29 -3.35
CA LEU A 331 30.12 8.95 -2.96
C LEU A 331 29.25 8.97 -1.68
N ASN A 332 29.31 10.03 -0.85
CA ASN A 332 28.37 10.17 0.25
C ASN A 332 26.98 10.51 -0.26
N ASP A 333 26.88 11.41 -1.25
CA ASP A 333 25.61 11.75 -1.89
C ASP A 333 25.00 10.51 -2.56
N MET A 334 25.81 9.71 -3.26
CA MET A 334 25.38 8.45 -3.87
C MET A 334 24.88 7.43 -2.83
N ARG A 335 25.59 7.31 -1.68
CA ARG A 335 25.14 6.45 -0.58
C ARG A 335 23.80 6.88 -0.01
N GLU A 336 23.61 8.17 0.21
CA GLU A 336 22.35 8.72 0.71
C GLU A 336 21.20 8.46 -0.26
N GLN A 337 21.43 8.58 -1.57
CA GLN A 337 20.43 8.22 -2.57
C GLN A 337 20.07 6.72 -2.53
N PHE A 338 21.05 5.84 -2.42
CA PHE A 338 20.79 4.39 -2.30
C PHE A 338 20.04 4.05 -1.02
N GLN A 339 20.34 4.71 0.10
CA GLN A 339 19.60 4.54 1.35
C GLN A 339 18.15 5.02 1.23
N GLN A 340 17.92 6.16 0.57
CA GLN A 340 16.57 6.64 0.30
C GLN A 340 15.79 5.65 -0.58
N MET A 341 16.39 5.16 -1.68
CA MET A 341 15.76 4.15 -2.55
C MET A 341 15.46 2.85 -1.78
N GLN A 342 16.32 2.42 -0.87
CA GLN A 342 16.09 1.25 -0.04
C GLN A 342 14.92 1.46 0.93
N ASN A 343 14.82 2.64 1.55
CA ASN A 343 13.71 3.00 2.45
C ASN A 343 12.38 3.13 1.70
N MET A 344 12.40 3.45 0.40
CA MET A 344 11.23 3.51 -0.48
C MET A 344 10.70 2.12 -0.93
N GLY A 345 11.13 1.04 -0.28
CA GLY A 345 10.72 -0.32 -0.65
C GLY A 345 11.54 -0.93 -1.77
N GLY A 346 12.67 -0.30 -2.14
CA GLY A 346 13.54 -0.74 -3.23
C GLY A 346 12.92 -0.53 -4.62
N LEU A 347 13.60 -1.02 -5.64
CA LEU A 347 13.15 -0.90 -7.03
C LEU A 347 11.90 -1.75 -7.31
N SER A 348 11.67 -2.84 -6.54
CA SER A 348 10.49 -3.69 -6.69
C SER A 348 9.20 -2.97 -6.33
N GLY A 349 9.16 -2.25 -5.22
CA GLY A 349 7.97 -1.48 -4.83
C GLY A 349 7.59 -0.37 -5.81
N LEU A 350 8.56 0.13 -6.57
CA LEU A 350 8.35 1.09 -7.66
C LEU A 350 7.86 0.40 -8.94
N MET A 351 8.43 -0.76 -9.28
CA MET A 351 8.08 -1.52 -10.51
C MET A 351 6.65 -2.05 -10.47
N ASP A 352 6.17 -2.49 -9.31
CA ASP A 352 4.81 -3.04 -9.16
C ASP A 352 3.69 -2.00 -9.38
N LYS A 353 4.04 -0.71 -9.38
CA LYS A 353 3.09 0.41 -9.56
C LYS A 353 3.12 1.02 -10.96
N LEU A 354 4.08 0.62 -11.82
CA LEU A 354 4.17 1.12 -13.18
C LEU A 354 3.26 0.34 -14.14
N PRO A 355 2.52 1.01 -15.03
CA PRO A 355 1.65 0.35 -16.01
C PRO A 355 2.46 -0.59 -16.92
N GLY A 356 1.97 -1.82 -17.14
CA GLY A 356 2.59 -2.80 -18.03
C GLY A 356 3.79 -3.58 -17.45
N MET A 357 4.21 -3.30 -16.21
CA MET A 357 5.33 -4.01 -15.55
C MET A 357 4.91 -5.32 -14.86
N ALA A 358 3.62 -5.58 -14.73
CA ALA A 358 3.11 -6.86 -14.22
C ALA A 358 3.51 -8.05 -15.09
N GLN A 359 3.82 -7.82 -16.37
CA GLN A 359 4.20 -8.85 -17.36
C GLN A 359 5.69 -9.19 -17.35
N VAL A 360 6.52 -8.52 -16.55
CA VAL A 360 7.95 -8.81 -16.46
C VAL A 360 8.16 -10.10 -15.68
N PRO A 361 8.84 -11.13 -16.27
CA PRO A 361 9.05 -12.40 -15.60
C PRO A 361 9.74 -12.25 -14.24
N GLU A 362 9.35 -13.05 -13.24
CA GLU A 362 9.89 -12.96 -11.87
C GLU A 362 11.43 -13.09 -11.79
N HIS A 363 12.03 -13.87 -12.67
CA HIS A 363 13.49 -14.01 -12.71
C HIS A 363 14.20 -12.71 -13.11
N VAL A 364 13.56 -11.81 -13.87
CA VAL A 364 14.09 -10.48 -14.21
C VAL A 364 13.86 -9.53 -13.03
N LYS A 365 12.70 -9.62 -12.38
CA LYS A 365 12.40 -8.88 -11.15
C LYS A 365 13.39 -9.23 -10.03
N SER A 366 13.68 -10.51 -9.83
CA SER A 366 14.60 -10.97 -8.77
C SER A 366 16.06 -10.58 -9.01
N GLN A 367 16.51 -10.47 -10.25
CA GLN A 367 17.86 -10.01 -10.57
C GLN A 367 18.08 -8.52 -10.28
N VAL A 368 17.02 -7.72 -10.34
CA VAL A 368 17.08 -6.26 -10.14
C VAL A 368 16.89 -5.85 -8.67
N THR A 369 16.30 -6.70 -7.81
CA THR A 369 15.66 -6.24 -6.57
C THR A 369 16.34 -6.61 -5.24
N GLY A 370 17.20 -7.63 -5.19
CA GLY A 370 17.39 -8.17 -3.84
C GLY A 370 18.66 -7.75 -3.10
N LYS A 371 19.83 -7.88 -3.70
CA LYS A 371 21.10 -7.83 -2.94
C LYS A 371 22.11 -6.79 -3.42
N GLU A 372 21.85 -6.13 -4.54
CA GLU A 372 22.84 -5.21 -5.13
C GLU A 372 22.97 -3.88 -4.37
N MET A 373 21.84 -3.23 -4.01
CA MET A 373 21.88 -1.96 -3.26
C MET A 373 22.55 -2.07 -1.89
N PRO A 374 22.21 -3.06 -1.02
CA PRO A 374 22.92 -3.25 0.23
C PRO A 374 24.43 -3.48 0.05
N ARG A 375 24.83 -4.21 -1.01
CA ARG A 375 26.24 -4.42 -1.33
C ARG A 375 26.95 -3.12 -1.74
N MET A 376 26.31 -2.28 -2.56
CA MET A 376 26.85 -0.98 -2.95
C MET A 376 27.03 -0.06 -1.75
N ILE A 377 26.05 -0.02 -0.83
CA ILE A 377 26.12 0.74 0.43
C ILE A 377 27.27 0.21 1.31
N ALA A 378 27.45 -1.11 1.41
CA ALA A 378 28.53 -1.72 2.17
C ALA A 378 29.93 -1.36 1.60
N ILE A 379 30.07 -1.35 0.27
CA ILE A 379 31.29 -0.92 -0.43
C ILE A 379 31.63 0.53 -0.06
N ILE A 380 30.65 1.45 -0.17
CA ILE A 380 30.87 2.86 0.17
C ILE A 380 31.17 3.04 1.67
N ASN A 381 30.54 2.29 2.55
CA ASN A 381 30.79 2.34 4.00
C ASN A 381 32.21 1.86 4.36
N SER A 382 32.79 0.94 3.58
CA SER A 382 34.16 0.44 3.76
C SER A 382 35.23 1.43 3.28
N MET A 383 34.84 2.53 2.63
CA MET A 383 35.74 3.61 2.24
C MET A 383 35.96 4.63 3.37
N THR A 384 37.15 5.20 3.43
CA THR A 384 37.43 6.33 4.33
C THR A 384 36.70 7.61 3.89
N LYS A 385 36.53 8.57 4.81
CA LYS A 385 35.90 9.87 4.49
C LYS A 385 36.59 10.60 3.34
N LYS A 386 37.94 10.50 3.22
CA LYS A 386 38.72 11.09 2.13
C LYS A 386 38.45 10.41 0.80
N GLU A 387 38.37 9.08 0.79
CA GLU A 387 38.10 8.28 -0.43
C GLU A 387 36.69 8.51 -0.96
N ARG A 388 35.71 8.66 -0.08
CA ARG A 388 34.32 8.98 -0.49
C ARG A 388 34.20 10.37 -1.13
N ARG A 389 34.97 11.35 -0.63
CA ARG A 389 35.00 12.71 -1.21
C ARG A 389 35.81 12.81 -2.49
N ASN A 390 36.86 11.99 -2.62
CA ASN A 390 37.75 11.98 -3.77
C ASN A 390 37.99 10.56 -4.25
N PRO A 391 37.11 9.99 -5.10
CA PRO A 391 37.27 8.64 -5.64
C PRO A 391 38.51 8.44 -6.51
N GLY A 392 39.14 9.51 -7.00
CA GLY A 392 40.42 9.44 -7.74
C GLY A 392 41.59 8.88 -6.91
N LEU A 393 41.45 8.86 -5.57
CA LEU A 393 42.48 8.25 -4.70
C LEU A 393 42.45 6.71 -4.70
N LEU A 394 41.46 6.07 -5.31
CA LEU A 394 41.21 4.63 -5.24
C LEU A 394 42.11 3.87 -6.25
N ASN A 395 43.32 3.57 -5.81
CA ASN A 395 44.22 2.68 -6.52
C ASN A 395 43.91 1.18 -6.29
N GLY A 396 44.60 0.27 -6.93
CA GLY A 396 44.38 -1.17 -6.87
C GLY A 396 44.39 -1.74 -5.43
N SER A 397 45.35 -1.34 -4.60
CA SER A 397 45.49 -1.81 -3.21
C SER A 397 44.33 -1.33 -2.32
N ARG A 398 43.88 -0.09 -2.50
CA ARG A 398 42.72 0.46 -1.79
C ARG A 398 41.42 -0.23 -2.20
N ARG A 399 41.21 -0.50 -3.50
CA ARG A 399 40.06 -1.27 -4.00
C ARG A 399 40.02 -2.67 -3.40
N ALA A 400 41.18 -3.36 -3.32
CA ALA A 400 41.26 -4.68 -2.70
C ALA A 400 40.92 -4.64 -1.18
N ARG A 401 41.39 -3.60 -0.45
CA ARG A 401 41.06 -3.40 0.97
C ARG A 401 39.55 -3.15 1.15
N ILE A 402 38.97 -2.27 0.34
CA ILE A 402 37.53 -1.94 0.38
C ILE A 402 36.70 -3.18 0.09
N ALA A 403 37.05 -3.95 -0.94
CA ALA A 403 36.39 -5.20 -1.29
C ALA A 403 36.39 -6.19 -0.13
N ARG A 404 37.54 -6.37 0.53
CA ARG A 404 37.68 -7.25 1.71
C ARG A 404 36.82 -6.75 2.87
N GLY A 405 36.81 -5.44 3.14
CA GLY A 405 36.03 -4.84 4.23
C GLY A 405 34.52 -4.85 4.02
N SER A 406 34.07 -4.92 2.77
CA SER A 406 32.63 -4.98 2.42
C SER A 406 32.11 -6.38 2.11
N GLY A 407 32.99 -7.41 2.17
CA GLY A 407 32.60 -8.79 1.78
C GLY A 407 32.26 -8.93 0.29
N THR A 408 32.89 -8.08 -0.56
CA THR A 408 32.67 -8.06 -2.02
C THR A 408 33.99 -8.30 -2.78
N THR A 409 33.92 -8.24 -4.11
CA THR A 409 35.10 -8.41 -4.96
C THR A 409 35.64 -7.06 -5.47
N PRO A 410 36.92 -6.97 -5.86
CA PRO A 410 37.44 -5.78 -6.54
C PRO A 410 36.67 -5.40 -7.82
N ALA A 411 36.08 -6.39 -8.51
CA ALA A 411 35.21 -6.16 -9.66
C ALA A 411 33.93 -5.40 -9.28
N ASP A 412 33.33 -5.70 -8.12
CA ASP A 412 32.15 -5.00 -7.63
C ASP A 412 32.47 -3.55 -7.27
N VAL A 413 33.64 -3.30 -6.66
CA VAL A 413 34.12 -1.94 -6.39
C VAL A 413 34.31 -1.15 -7.69
N ASN A 414 34.89 -1.78 -8.74
CA ASN A 414 35.05 -1.14 -10.04
C ASN A 414 33.72 -0.83 -10.71
N ARG A 415 32.72 -1.74 -10.58
CA ARG A 415 31.36 -1.54 -11.08
C ARG A 415 30.70 -0.32 -10.42
N LEU A 416 30.78 -0.23 -9.09
CA LEU A 416 30.29 0.93 -8.35
C LEU A 416 30.93 2.24 -8.78
N LEU A 417 32.25 2.25 -8.96
CA LEU A 417 32.97 3.45 -9.42
C LEU A 417 32.57 3.88 -10.82
N LYS A 418 32.32 2.93 -11.72
CA LYS A 418 31.82 3.22 -13.08
C LYS A 418 30.41 3.85 -13.01
N GLN A 419 29.51 3.32 -12.19
CA GLN A 419 28.19 3.89 -11.97
C GLN A 419 28.27 5.29 -11.37
N TYR A 420 29.15 5.52 -10.40
CA TYR A 420 29.42 6.83 -9.82
C TYR A 420 29.84 7.84 -10.89
N GLN A 421 30.80 7.50 -11.75
CA GLN A 421 31.26 8.36 -12.83
C GLN A 421 30.16 8.73 -13.83
N GLN A 422 29.29 7.79 -14.15
CA GLN A 422 28.12 8.04 -15.01
C GLN A 422 27.16 9.03 -14.35
N MET A 423 26.88 8.86 -13.06
CA MET A 423 25.99 9.73 -12.30
C MET A 423 26.59 11.12 -12.09
N GLU A 424 27.88 11.23 -11.76
CA GLU A 424 28.61 12.51 -11.67
C GLU A 424 28.56 13.28 -12.99
N SER A 425 28.77 12.59 -14.12
CA SER A 425 28.69 13.18 -15.47
C SER A 425 27.28 13.71 -15.77
N MET A 426 26.24 12.94 -15.42
CA MET A 426 24.85 13.34 -15.62
C MET A 426 24.51 14.57 -14.76
N MET A 427 24.90 14.58 -13.49
CA MET A 427 24.67 15.70 -12.57
C MET A 427 25.45 16.96 -13.00
N SER A 428 26.67 16.79 -13.51
CA SER A 428 27.47 17.89 -14.04
C SER A 428 26.85 18.52 -15.30
N LYS A 429 26.21 17.71 -16.15
CA LYS A 429 25.47 18.21 -17.33
C LYS A 429 24.21 18.98 -16.92
N LEU A 430 23.50 18.49 -15.90
CA LEU A 430 22.32 19.15 -15.32
C LEU A 430 22.67 20.54 -14.72
N SER A 431 23.80 20.64 -14.01
CA SER A 431 24.25 21.91 -13.42
C SER A 431 24.67 22.96 -14.44
N ARG A 432 25.21 22.54 -15.63
CA ARG A 432 25.67 23.43 -16.69
C ARG A 432 24.58 23.81 -17.70
N GLY A 433 23.53 23.00 -17.87
CA GLY A 433 22.58 23.10 -18.98
C GLY A 433 21.22 23.70 -18.68
N GLY A 434 20.90 24.01 -17.43
CA GLY A 434 19.57 24.50 -17.05
C GLY A 434 18.42 23.58 -17.47
N MET A 435 17.24 23.71 -16.82
CA MET A 435 16.04 22.85 -17.05
C MET A 435 15.54 22.85 -18.51
N LYS A 436 15.88 23.86 -19.32
CA LYS A 436 15.55 23.92 -20.77
C LYS A 436 16.32 22.91 -21.63
N GLY A 437 17.54 22.53 -21.26
CA GLY A 437 18.32 21.50 -21.96
C GLY A 437 17.79 20.08 -21.75
N MET A 438 17.25 19.80 -20.57
CA MET A 438 16.70 18.49 -20.22
C MET A 438 15.39 18.18 -20.98
N MET A 439 14.50 19.16 -21.15
CA MET A 439 13.26 19.01 -21.92
C MET A 439 13.53 18.74 -23.42
N ARG A 440 14.59 19.33 -23.98
CA ARG A 440 15.01 19.03 -25.37
C ARG A 440 15.63 17.64 -25.52
N GLY A 441 16.43 17.18 -24.54
CA GLY A 441 17.04 15.86 -24.54
C GLY A 441 16.04 14.73 -24.40
N MET A 442 15.03 14.88 -23.53
CA MET A 442 13.95 13.90 -23.35
C MET A 442 13.04 13.78 -24.58
N LYS A 443 12.76 14.91 -25.26
CA LYS A 443 11.98 14.90 -26.50
C LYS A 443 12.71 14.22 -27.67
N GLY A 444 14.06 14.25 -27.69
CA GLY A 444 14.89 13.53 -28.66
C GLY A 444 14.99 12.03 -28.39
N MET A 445 14.85 11.60 -27.13
CA MET A 445 14.94 10.19 -26.75
C MET A 445 13.61 9.42 -26.90
N MET A 446 12.48 10.12 -26.85
CA MET A 446 11.14 9.57 -27.14
C MET A 446 10.76 9.61 -28.63
N GLY A 447 11.53 10.33 -29.48
CA GLY A 447 11.28 10.46 -30.92
C GLY A 447 12.21 9.67 -31.84
N GLY A 448 13.16 8.91 -31.31
CA GLY A 448 14.08 8.10 -32.07
C GLY A 448 13.58 6.67 -32.27
N GLY A 449 12.94 6.41 -33.42
CA GLY A 449 12.53 5.08 -33.84
C GLY A 449 13.70 4.11 -33.87
N PHE A 450 13.45 2.86 -33.51
CA PHE A 450 14.37 1.73 -33.64
C PHE A 450 14.83 1.58 -35.11
N PRO A 451 16.14 1.54 -35.40
CA PRO A 451 16.62 1.14 -36.72
C PRO A 451 16.73 -0.39 -36.72
N GLY A 452 15.86 -1.05 -37.46
CA GLY A 452 15.91 -2.52 -37.61
C GLY A 452 14.92 -3.00 -38.64
N GLY A 453 15.09 -2.53 -39.90
CA GLY A 453 14.46 -3.15 -41.05
C GLY A 453 15.20 -4.44 -41.42
N PHE A 454 14.52 -5.58 -41.33
CA PHE A 454 14.80 -6.77 -42.13
C PHE A 454 13.60 -6.99 -43.05
N GLY A 455 13.78 -6.62 -44.32
CA GLY A 455 12.90 -7.02 -45.40
C GLY A 455 13.29 -8.41 -45.93
N PRO A 456 12.30 -9.17 -46.43
CA PRO A 456 12.55 -10.52 -46.95
C PRO A 456 13.12 -10.50 -48.36
N ARG A 457 14.04 -11.41 -48.60
CA ARG A 457 14.26 -12.06 -49.90
C ARG A 457 13.93 -13.52 -49.76
#